data_6c8b942505e6d6d02318bf7868578a22
#
_entry.id   6c8b942505e6d6d02318bf7868578a22
#
_cell.length_a   1.000
_cell.length_b   1.000
_cell.length_c   1.000
_cell.angle_alpha   90.00
_cell.angle_beta   90.00
_cell.angle_gamma   90.00
#
_symmetry.space_group_name_H-M   'P 1'
#
loop_
_entity.id
_entity.type
_entity.pdbx_description
1 polymer ?
#
loop_
_entity_poly.entity_id
_entity_poly.type
_entity_poly.pdbx_seq_one_letter_code
_entity_poly.pdbx_strand_id
1 'polypeptide(L)'
;MQINEVIQHLETLAPTNYAEDFDNVGLLVGDKNTTVTGILVTLDTLEIIIDEAIEKNCNLIVSFHPIVFKGIKKFNGNNYVERVIMKAIKHDIAIFAIHTALDNALYGVNDMICEQLELNNRKILIPQSGNIKKLITFAPSKEADALRSKLFEAGAGTIGNYDNCSFSSEGTGTFRASENASPSIGEIGKTHHEKETQIQITYPKHNEGKILKTLIDNHSYEEVAYEITTLENKNQHIGMGMIGELPKEMEEIAFLKHIKEIFKTGSVRHSALLGKPIKKVAVLGGSGSFAIKNAQVAGADVFITADLKYHQFYEAEGKLILADIGHYESEQYTKNLIVTYLRKKISNFAIILSDKNTNPIQYI
;
A
#
# COMPACT_ATOMS: atom_id res chain seq x y z
N MET A 1 6.20 24.04 2.81
CA MET A 1 5.82 22.61 2.93
C MET A 1 7.04 21.82 3.38
N GLN A 2 6.87 20.99 4.40
CA GLN A 2 7.93 20.10 4.89
C GLN A 2 7.80 18.71 4.21
N ILE A 3 8.88 17.93 4.24
CA ILE A 3 8.91 16.54 3.73
C ILE A 3 7.82 15.71 4.39
N ASN A 4 7.56 15.89 5.70
CA ASN A 4 6.52 15.19 6.41
C ASN A 4 5.11 15.40 5.82
N GLU A 5 4.81 16.57 5.28
CA GLU A 5 3.51 16.85 4.64
C GLU A 5 3.37 16.07 3.33
N VAL A 6 4.46 15.93 2.57
CA VAL A 6 4.47 15.08 1.35
C VAL A 6 4.30 13.61 1.73
N ILE A 7 5.00 13.15 2.78
CA ILE A 7 4.86 11.78 3.30
C ILE A 7 3.42 11.48 3.70
N GLN A 8 2.71 12.40 4.36
CA GLN A 8 1.28 12.21 4.71
C GLN A 8 0.39 11.98 3.47
N HIS A 9 0.69 12.64 2.35
CA HIS A 9 -0.02 12.37 1.09
C HIS A 9 0.32 10.97 0.55
N LEU A 10 1.59 10.55 0.59
CA LEU A 10 2.00 9.21 0.17
C LEU A 10 1.41 8.12 1.07
N GLU A 11 1.35 8.33 2.38
CA GLU A 11 0.67 7.46 3.34
C GLU A 11 -0.85 7.35 3.08
N THR A 12 -1.46 8.37 2.48
CA THR A 12 -2.87 8.29 2.04
C THR A 12 -3.03 7.47 0.77
N LEU A 13 -2.03 7.48 -0.13
CA LEU A 13 -2.02 6.67 -1.36
C LEU A 13 -1.78 5.19 -1.03
N ALA A 14 -0.73 4.94 -0.30
CA ALA A 14 -0.28 3.60 0.09
C ALA A 14 0.41 3.68 1.47
N PRO A 15 -0.35 3.41 2.55
CA PRO A 15 0.22 3.35 3.90
C PRO A 15 1.44 2.44 3.95
N THR A 16 2.54 2.90 4.54
CA THR A 16 3.76 2.08 4.68
C THR A 16 3.51 0.76 5.42
N ASN A 17 2.47 0.72 6.26
CA ASN A 17 2.00 -0.52 6.91
C ASN A 17 1.38 -1.56 5.95
N TYR A 18 1.20 -1.24 4.66
CA TYR A 18 0.79 -2.22 3.64
C TYR A 18 1.98 -2.98 3.08
N ALA A 19 3.22 -2.51 3.32
CA ALA A 19 4.41 -3.17 2.83
C ALA A 19 4.57 -4.58 3.40
N GLU A 20 5.23 -5.44 2.64
CA GLU A 20 5.60 -6.78 3.07
C GLU A 20 6.66 -6.72 4.19
N ASP A 21 6.66 -7.69 5.09
CA ASP A 21 7.55 -7.72 6.27
C ASP A 21 9.05 -7.74 5.93
N PHE A 22 9.41 -8.18 4.72
CA PHE A 22 10.79 -8.20 4.25
C PHE A 22 11.28 -6.87 3.65
N ASP A 23 10.35 -5.94 3.41
CA ASP A 23 10.60 -4.70 2.67
C ASP A 23 11.14 -3.58 3.57
N ASN A 24 11.69 -2.54 2.94
CA ASN A 24 12.19 -1.36 3.61
C ASN A 24 11.65 -0.09 2.94
N VAL A 25 10.47 0.34 3.35
CA VAL A 25 9.75 1.51 2.80
C VAL A 25 9.78 2.69 3.76
N GLY A 26 9.36 3.86 3.29
CA GLY A 26 9.32 5.09 4.05
C GLY A 26 10.51 6.01 3.78
N LEU A 27 10.81 6.93 4.69
CA LEU A 27 11.94 7.85 4.57
C LEU A 27 13.25 7.12 4.89
N LEU A 28 14.02 6.81 3.85
CA LEU A 28 15.28 6.04 3.96
C LEU A 28 16.50 6.92 4.21
N VAL A 29 16.47 8.17 3.71
CA VAL A 29 17.55 9.16 3.85
C VAL A 29 16.93 10.53 4.08
N GLY A 30 17.50 11.33 4.98
CA GLY A 30 17.10 12.71 5.23
C GLY A 30 16.25 12.92 6.48
N ASP A 31 15.82 14.18 6.71
CA ASP A 31 14.99 14.61 7.84
C ASP A 31 13.61 15.06 7.34
N LYS A 32 12.55 14.47 7.93
CA LYS A 32 11.15 14.76 7.60
C LYS A 32 10.73 16.22 7.87
N ASN A 33 11.48 16.96 8.69
CA ASN A 33 11.21 18.37 9.02
C ASN A 33 11.85 19.35 8.02
N THR A 34 12.63 18.85 7.07
CA THR A 34 13.26 19.69 6.03
C THR A 34 12.21 20.31 5.11
N THR A 35 12.40 21.60 4.78
CA THR A 35 11.56 22.28 3.79
C THR A 35 11.85 21.75 2.39
N VAL A 36 10.80 21.35 1.66
CA VAL A 36 10.91 20.82 0.29
C VAL A 36 11.11 21.96 -0.70
N THR A 37 12.13 21.84 -1.58
CA THR A 37 12.38 22.75 -2.71
C THR A 37 11.73 22.24 -4.00
N GLY A 38 11.76 20.93 -4.23
CA GLY A 38 11.13 20.21 -5.33
C GLY A 38 11.11 18.71 -5.07
N ILE A 39 10.23 18.01 -5.76
CA ILE A 39 10.04 16.56 -5.65
C ILE A 39 10.40 15.93 -6.99
N LEU A 40 11.36 15.01 -7.00
CA LEU A 40 11.69 14.17 -8.16
C LEU A 40 11.11 12.76 -7.94
N VAL A 41 10.30 12.28 -8.87
CA VAL A 41 9.71 10.94 -8.79
C VAL A 41 10.38 10.01 -9.78
N THR A 42 10.83 8.85 -9.31
CA THR A 42 11.57 7.85 -10.10
C THR A 42 11.13 6.43 -9.79
N LEU A 43 11.51 5.46 -10.63
CA LEU A 43 11.36 4.04 -10.32
C LEU A 43 12.49 3.57 -9.40
N ASP A 44 13.73 3.74 -9.81
CA ASP A 44 14.93 3.38 -9.05
C ASP A 44 15.74 4.63 -8.68
N THR A 45 16.44 4.59 -7.55
CA THR A 45 17.36 5.67 -7.16
C THR A 45 18.80 5.27 -7.45
N LEU A 46 19.35 5.81 -8.54
CA LEU A 46 20.74 5.64 -8.97
C LEU A 46 21.51 6.95 -8.84
N GLU A 47 22.84 6.93 -9.02
CA GLU A 47 23.68 8.16 -8.96
C GLU A 47 23.22 9.22 -9.96
N ILE A 48 22.77 8.81 -11.16
CA ILE A 48 22.23 9.71 -12.20
C ILE A 48 20.92 10.39 -11.78
N ILE A 49 20.14 9.77 -10.89
CA ILE A 49 18.92 10.34 -10.33
C ILE A 49 19.24 11.41 -9.28
N ILE A 50 20.30 11.19 -8.49
CA ILE A 50 20.78 12.25 -7.56
C ILE A 50 21.29 13.45 -8.36
N ASP A 51 22.01 13.21 -9.48
CA ASP A 51 22.46 14.30 -10.37
C ASP A 51 21.27 15.06 -10.96
N GLU A 52 20.25 14.36 -11.42
CA GLU A 52 19.02 14.96 -11.92
C GLU A 52 18.30 15.78 -10.84
N ALA A 53 18.24 15.28 -9.60
CA ALA A 53 17.63 16.00 -8.48
C ALA A 53 18.38 17.32 -8.18
N ILE A 54 19.72 17.29 -8.19
CA ILE A 54 20.56 18.48 -8.02
C ILE A 54 20.29 19.48 -9.15
N GLU A 55 20.34 19.04 -10.41
CA GLU A 55 20.12 19.87 -11.59
C GLU A 55 18.74 20.55 -11.57
N LYS A 56 17.70 19.82 -11.16
CA LYS A 56 16.31 20.29 -11.10
C LYS A 56 15.93 20.96 -9.78
N ASN A 57 16.91 21.19 -8.87
CA ASN A 57 16.69 21.76 -7.54
C ASN A 57 15.62 21.03 -6.72
N CYS A 58 15.62 19.70 -6.77
CA CYS A 58 14.76 18.84 -5.97
C CYS A 58 15.53 18.27 -4.78
N ASN A 59 15.07 18.52 -3.56
CA ASN A 59 15.67 17.95 -2.36
C ASN A 59 14.88 16.79 -1.75
N LEU A 60 13.82 16.33 -2.44
CA LEU A 60 13.10 15.10 -2.11
C LEU A 60 12.98 14.21 -3.35
N ILE A 61 13.51 13.00 -3.25
CA ILE A 61 13.27 11.93 -4.22
C ILE A 61 12.19 10.99 -3.66
N VAL A 62 11.12 10.77 -4.43
CA VAL A 62 10.14 9.74 -4.18
C VAL A 62 10.42 8.61 -5.15
N SER A 63 10.93 7.50 -4.63
CA SER A 63 11.32 6.31 -5.39
C SER A 63 10.29 5.21 -5.22
N PHE A 64 10.04 4.41 -6.26
CA PHE A 64 9.28 3.20 -6.10
C PHE A 64 10.14 2.17 -5.35
N HIS A 65 11.30 1.77 -5.90
CA HIS A 65 12.20 0.82 -5.26
C HIS A 65 13.03 1.46 -4.14
N PRO A 66 13.23 0.76 -3.00
CA PRO A 66 14.09 1.21 -1.92
C PRO A 66 15.56 1.06 -2.29
N ILE A 67 16.32 2.14 -2.23
CA ILE A 67 17.78 2.09 -2.42
C ILE A 67 18.49 1.30 -1.31
N VAL A 68 17.91 1.29 -0.10
CA VAL A 68 18.38 0.50 1.04
C VAL A 68 17.43 -0.66 1.25
N PHE A 69 17.73 -1.82 0.65
CA PHE A 69 16.93 -3.02 0.86
C PHE A 69 17.45 -3.87 2.03
N LYS A 70 18.78 -3.90 2.21
CA LYS A 70 19.43 -4.62 3.31
C LYS A 70 20.22 -3.65 4.19
N GLY A 71 20.32 -3.94 5.48
CA GLY A 71 21.09 -3.13 6.42
C GLY A 71 22.53 -2.87 5.96
N ILE A 72 22.98 -1.62 5.99
CA ILE A 72 24.31 -1.18 5.57
C ILE A 72 25.19 -1.04 6.81
N LYS A 73 26.38 -1.66 6.79
CA LYS A 73 27.33 -1.64 7.90
C LYS A 73 28.44 -0.59 7.73
N LYS A 74 28.70 -0.13 6.51
CA LYS A 74 29.80 0.81 6.19
C LYS A 74 29.39 1.71 5.03
N PHE A 75 29.84 2.95 5.04
CA PHE A 75 29.69 3.93 3.97
C PHE A 75 31.07 4.34 3.48
N ASN A 76 31.63 3.64 2.50
CA ASN A 76 32.95 3.88 1.94
C ASN A 76 32.95 3.95 0.39
N GLY A 77 31.76 3.90 -0.23
CA GLY A 77 31.58 4.05 -1.68
C GLY A 77 31.88 2.81 -2.50
N ASN A 78 32.03 1.63 -1.88
CA ASN A 78 32.43 0.41 -2.57
C ASN A 78 31.36 -0.14 -3.54
N ASN A 79 30.11 0.20 -3.35
CA ASN A 79 29.02 -0.21 -4.23
C ASN A 79 28.10 0.98 -4.56
N TYR A 80 27.20 0.79 -5.54
CA TYR A 80 26.33 1.87 -6.01
C TYR A 80 25.39 2.38 -4.90
N VAL A 81 24.90 1.53 -4.01
CA VAL A 81 24.00 1.89 -2.90
C VAL A 81 24.70 2.89 -1.96
N GLU A 82 25.92 2.56 -1.54
CA GLU A 82 26.71 3.45 -0.68
C GLU A 82 27.00 4.78 -1.36
N ARG A 83 27.39 4.77 -2.65
CA ARG A 83 27.66 6.01 -3.40
C ARG A 83 26.45 6.90 -3.54
N VAL A 84 25.28 6.32 -3.85
CA VAL A 84 23.99 7.04 -3.93
C VAL A 84 23.67 7.71 -2.59
N ILE A 85 23.72 6.96 -1.49
CA ILE A 85 23.38 7.48 -0.15
C ILE A 85 24.35 8.58 0.28
N MET A 86 25.67 8.33 0.12
CA MET A 86 26.69 9.34 0.46
C MET A 86 26.51 10.63 -0.37
N LYS A 87 26.15 10.51 -1.64
CA LYS A 87 25.88 11.63 -2.52
C LYS A 87 24.60 12.37 -2.13
N ALA A 88 23.53 11.64 -1.82
CA ALA A 88 22.27 12.22 -1.35
C ALA A 88 22.47 13.02 -0.04
N ILE A 89 23.15 12.43 0.95
CA ILE A 89 23.47 13.11 2.22
C ILE A 89 24.32 14.37 1.99
N LYS A 90 25.35 14.30 1.13
CA LYS A 90 26.24 15.43 0.84
C LYS A 90 25.50 16.63 0.22
N HIS A 91 24.39 16.37 -0.49
CA HIS A 91 23.60 17.40 -1.17
C HIS A 91 22.24 17.68 -0.49
N ASP A 92 22.06 17.24 0.77
CA ASP A 92 20.83 17.41 1.55
C ASP A 92 19.57 16.93 0.83
N ILE A 93 19.69 15.82 0.07
CA ILE A 93 18.58 15.19 -0.65
C ILE A 93 18.00 14.06 0.19
N ALA A 94 16.73 14.15 0.49
CA ALA A 94 15.97 13.10 1.14
C ALA A 94 15.46 12.06 0.11
N ILE A 95 15.38 10.78 0.53
CA ILE A 95 14.89 9.68 -0.30
C ILE A 95 13.78 8.95 0.46
N PHE A 96 12.60 8.91 -0.14
CA PHE A 96 11.43 8.14 0.34
C PHE A 96 11.12 7.02 -0.66
N ALA A 97 10.92 5.80 -0.16
CA ALA A 97 10.53 4.65 -0.98
C ALA A 97 9.12 4.16 -0.61
N ILE A 98 8.32 3.76 -1.61
CA ILE A 98 6.94 3.34 -1.41
C ILE A 98 6.68 1.85 -1.75
N HIS A 99 7.46 1.25 -2.62
CA HIS A 99 7.59 -0.16 -3.04
C HIS A 99 6.36 -1.04 -2.79
N THR A 100 6.51 -2.14 -2.01
CA THR A 100 5.43 -3.11 -1.81
C THR A 100 4.21 -2.54 -1.08
N ALA A 101 4.32 -1.39 -0.42
CA ALA A 101 3.17 -0.67 0.09
C ALA A 101 2.23 -0.25 -1.06
N LEU A 102 2.80 0.21 -2.18
CA LEU A 102 2.03 0.59 -3.37
C LEU A 102 1.58 -0.63 -4.18
N ASP A 103 2.34 -1.75 -4.15
CA ASP A 103 1.90 -3.02 -4.77
C ASP A 103 0.64 -3.57 -4.10
N ASN A 104 0.55 -3.44 -2.77
CA ASN A 104 -0.58 -3.89 -1.97
C ASN A 104 -1.77 -2.91 -1.97
N ALA A 105 -1.61 -1.67 -2.43
CA ALA A 105 -2.69 -0.70 -2.48
C ALA A 105 -3.67 -0.99 -3.64
N LEU A 106 -4.98 -0.90 -3.38
CA LEU A 106 -6.02 -1.15 -4.39
C LEU A 106 -5.81 -0.32 -5.66
N TYR A 107 -5.49 0.97 -5.53
CA TYR A 107 -5.21 1.90 -6.64
C TYR A 107 -3.72 2.11 -6.85
N GLY A 108 -2.94 1.04 -6.69
CA GLY A 108 -1.49 1.04 -6.81
C GLY A 108 -0.98 0.52 -8.16
N VAL A 109 0.19 -0.13 -8.12
CA VAL A 109 0.89 -0.63 -9.32
C VAL A 109 0.03 -1.55 -10.16
N ASN A 110 -0.64 -2.52 -9.53
CA ASN A 110 -1.41 -3.53 -10.25
C ASN A 110 -2.69 -2.96 -10.88
N ASP A 111 -3.31 -1.97 -10.25
CA ASP A 111 -4.43 -1.24 -10.85
C ASP A 111 -3.99 -0.40 -12.06
N MET A 112 -2.83 0.25 -11.95
CA MET A 112 -2.22 0.97 -13.07
C MET A 112 -1.94 0.04 -14.27
N ILE A 113 -1.41 -1.18 -14.03
CA ILE A 113 -1.22 -2.18 -15.09
C ILE A 113 -2.58 -2.55 -15.73
N CYS A 114 -3.60 -2.77 -14.92
CA CYS A 114 -4.96 -3.05 -15.41
C CYS A 114 -5.55 -1.87 -16.20
N GLU A 115 -5.27 -0.62 -15.81
CA GLU A 115 -5.68 0.57 -16.57
C GLU A 115 -5.02 0.63 -17.95
N GLN A 116 -3.71 0.34 -18.04
CA GLN A 116 -3.00 0.30 -19.32
C GLN A 116 -3.58 -0.75 -20.26
N LEU A 117 -4.12 -1.85 -19.72
CA LEU A 117 -4.76 -2.94 -20.46
C LEU A 117 -6.27 -2.74 -20.64
N GLU A 118 -6.84 -1.63 -20.17
CA GLU A 118 -8.28 -1.32 -20.21
C GLU A 118 -9.16 -2.41 -19.56
N LEU A 119 -8.66 -3.11 -18.54
CA LEU A 119 -9.40 -4.19 -17.89
C LEU A 119 -10.60 -3.67 -17.09
N ASN A 120 -11.74 -4.34 -17.23
CA ASN A 120 -12.95 -4.15 -16.46
C ASN A 120 -13.03 -5.13 -15.29
N ASN A 121 -13.98 -4.93 -14.36
CA ASN A 121 -14.28 -5.83 -13.24
C ASN A 121 -13.05 -6.19 -12.41
N ARG A 122 -12.17 -5.22 -12.21
CA ARG A 122 -10.89 -5.37 -11.52
C ARG A 122 -11.07 -5.68 -10.04
N LYS A 123 -10.30 -6.62 -9.52
CA LYS A 123 -10.22 -6.96 -8.09
C LYS A 123 -8.85 -7.51 -7.73
N ILE A 124 -8.48 -7.38 -6.47
CA ILE A 124 -7.21 -7.90 -5.95
C ILE A 124 -7.17 -9.42 -6.13
N LEU A 125 -6.04 -9.92 -6.65
CA LEU A 125 -5.80 -11.35 -6.89
C LEU A 125 -5.53 -12.11 -5.59
N ILE A 126 -4.70 -11.55 -4.71
CA ILE A 126 -4.31 -12.14 -3.42
C ILE A 126 -4.67 -11.15 -2.30
N PRO A 127 -5.93 -11.13 -1.83
CA PRO A 127 -6.32 -10.24 -0.74
C PRO A 127 -5.61 -10.63 0.56
N GLN A 128 -5.10 -9.64 1.29
CA GLN A 128 -4.49 -9.85 2.60
C GLN A 128 -5.53 -10.14 3.68
N SER A 129 -5.15 -10.92 4.72
CA SER A 129 -5.90 -11.12 5.97
C SER A 129 -5.13 -10.55 7.16
N GLY A 130 -5.77 -10.46 8.33
CA GLY A 130 -5.11 -10.00 9.57
C GLY A 130 -4.83 -8.50 9.64
N ASN A 131 -5.31 -7.71 8.69
CA ASN A 131 -5.16 -6.25 8.64
C ASN A 131 -6.45 -5.49 8.97
N ILE A 132 -7.51 -6.19 9.37
CA ILE A 132 -8.74 -5.61 9.91
C ILE A 132 -8.76 -5.90 11.41
N LYS A 133 -8.96 -4.85 12.20
CA LYS A 133 -9.11 -4.93 13.67
C LYS A 133 -10.55 -4.64 14.06
N LYS A 134 -11.00 -5.23 15.17
CA LYS A 134 -12.24 -4.91 15.82
C LYS A 134 -11.96 -4.35 17.21
N LEU A 135 -12.46 -3.15 17.47
CA LEU A 135 -12.53 -2.53 18.80
C LEU A 135 -13.88 -2.87 19.41
N ILE A 136 -13.86 -3.27 20.67
CA ILE A 136 -15.01 -3.30 21.56
C ILE A 136 -14.71 -2.35 22.71
N THR A 137 -15.64 -1.45 23.04
CA THR A 137 -15.55 -0.56 24.20
C THR A 137 -16.92 -0.35 24.81
N PHE A 138 -16.96 0.19 26.02
CA PHE A 138 -18.16 0.37 26.81
C PHE A 138 -18.21 1.82 27.27
N ALA A 139 -19.29 2.53 27.01
CA ALA A 139 -19.46 3.93 27.38
C ALA A 139 -20.83 4.15 28.03
N PRO A 140 -20.97 5.15 28.93
CA PRO A 140 -22.28 5.55 29.42
C PRO A 140 -23.24 5.76 28.26
N SER A 141 -24.46 5.17 28.32
CA SER A 141 -25.37 5.14 27.15
C SER A 141 -25.71 6.54 26.61
N LYS A 142 -25.72 7.56 27.44
CA LYS A 142 -25.93 8.96 27.04
C LYS A 142 -24.77 9.57 26.22
N GLU A 143 -23.57 8.98 26.26
CA GLU A 143 -22.34 9.47 25.62
C GLU A 143 -21.92 8.62 24.42
N ALA A 144 -22.49 7.41 24.29
CA ALA A 144 -22.08 6.40 23.31
C ALA A 144 -22.15 6.90 21.84
N ASP A 145 -23.17 7.70 21.49
CA ASP A 145 -23.32 8.21 20.13
C ASP A 145 -22.25 9.24 19.78
N ALA A 146 -21.90 10.11 20.73
CA ALA A 146 -20.84 11.10 20.53
C ALA A 146 -19.47 10.43 20.38
N LEU A 147 -19.14 9.46 21.25
CA LEU A 147 -17.90 8.70 21.17
C LEU A 147 -17.80 7.92 19.84
N ARG A 148 -18.88 7.25 19.43
CA ARG A 148 -18.94 6.51 18.16
C ARG A 148 -18.68 7.42 16.97
N SER A 149 -19.28 8.62 16.94
CA SER A 149 -19.06 9.61 15.89
C SER A 149 -17.57 10.01 15.80
N LYS A 150 -16.91 10.22 16.94
CA LYS A 150 -15.46 10.50 16.98
C LYS A 150 -14.61 9.35 16.45
N LEU A 151 -14.98 8.11 16.72
CA LEU A 151 -14.31 6.92 16.18
C LEU A 151 -14.49 6.82 14.65
N PHE A 152 -15.66 7.17 14.11
CA PHE A 152 -15.89 7.26 12.67
C PHE A 152 -15.03 8.35 12.02
N GLU A 153 -14.96 9.55 12.61
CA GLU A 153 -14.08 10.64 12.15
C GLU A 153 -12.60 10.25 12.17
N ALA A 154 -12.21 9.36 13.09
CA ALA A 154 -10.86 8.83 13.18
C ALA A 154 -10.54 7.77 12.11
N GLY A 155 -11.55 7.27 11.38
CA GLY A 155 -11.40 6.31 10.29
C GLY A 155 -11.81 4.88 10.62
N ALA A 156 -12.62 4.67 11.67
CA ALA A 156 -13.28 3.39 11.93
C ALA A 156 -14.61 3.26 11.19
N GLY A 157 -15.16 2.04 11.10
CA GLY A 157 -16.51 1.77 10.63
C GLY A 157 -16.69 1.73 9.12
N THR A 158 -15.64 1.45 8.34
CA THR A 158 -15.78 1.24 6.89
C THR A 158 -15.86 -0.24 6.57
N ILE A 159 -16.89 -0.66 5.82
CA ILE A 159 -17.07 -2.02 5.31
C ILE A 159 -17.46 -1.94 3.84
N GLY A 160 -16.53 -2.23 2.94
CA GLY A 160 -16.74 -2.09 1.49
C GLY A 160 -17.14 -0.66 1.12
N ASN A 161 -18.33 -0.49 0.54
CA ASN A 161 -18.86 0.80 0.12
C ASN A 161 -19.75 1.49 1.20
N TYR A 162 -19.75 0.97 2.43
CA TYR A 162 -20.50 1.53 3.55
C TYR A 162 -19.55 2.14 4.56
N ASP A 163 -19.90 3.31 5.07
CA ASP A 163 -19.24 3.99 6.18
C ASP A 163 -20.11 3.98 7.44
N ASN A 164 -19.58 4.46 8.56
CA ASN A 164 -20.28 4.54 9.84
C ASN A 164 -20.87 3.20 10.31
N CYS A 165 -20.26 2.08 9.94
CA CYS A 165 -20.70 0.74 10.35
C CYS A 165 -20.23 0.44 11.78
N SER A 166 -21.17 0.13 12.66
CA SER A 166 -20.90 -0.35 14.01
C SER A 166 -22.05 -1.23 14.48
N PHE A 167 -21.83 -1.97 15.55
CA PHE A 167 -22.89 -2.67 16.26
C PHE A 167 -22.87 -2.23 17.72
N SER A 168 -24.03 -1.99 18.31
CA SER A 168 -24.15 -1.61 19.70
C SER A 168 -25.15 -2.50 20.43
N SER A 169 -24.88 -2.74 21.71
CA SER A 169 -25.82 -3.42 22.62
C SER A 169 -25.83 -2.71 23.98
N GLU A 170 -27.02 -2.60 24.55
CA GLU A 170 -27.22 -2.01 25.89
C GLU A 170 -26.92 -3.03 26.97
N GLY A 171 -26.31 -2.55 28.07
CA GLY A 171 -25.97 -3.40 29.20
C GLY A 171 -25.83 -2.62 30.48
N THR A 172 -25.35 -3.28 31.54
CA THR A 172 -25.03 -2.66 32.81
C THR A 172 -23.59 -3.00 33.17
N GLY A 173 -22.72 -2.00 33.15
CA GLY A 173 -21.36 -2.09 33.64
C GLY A 173 -21.32 -2.00 35.17
N THR A 174 -20.35 -2.68 35.79
CA THR A 174 -20.13 -2.60 37.24
C THR A 174 -18.67 -2.37 37.53
N PHE A 175 -18.39 -1.44 38.44
CA PHE A 175 -17.05 -1.17 38.92
C PHE A 175 -17.05 -0.69 40.38
N ARG A 176 -15.90 -0.75 41.03
CA ARG A 176 -15.66 -0.18 42.34
C ARG A 176 -14.34 0.58 42.34
N ALA A 177 -14.41 1.89 42.49
CA ALA A 177 -13.23 2.73 42.56
C ALA A 177 -12.42 2.45 43.86
N SER A 178 -11.10 2.33 43.74
CA SER A 178 -10.16 2.24 44.84
C SER A 178 -9.84 3.63 45.42
N GLU A 179 -9.13 3.69 46.53
CA GLU A 179 -8.74 4.95 47.17
C GLU A 179 -7.86 5.86 46.30
N ASN A 180 -7.15 5.29 45.35
CA ASN A 180 -6.27 6.01 44.42
C ASN A 180 -6.93 6.41 43.09
N ALA A 181 -8.21 6.08 42.90
CA ALA A 181 -8.94 6.40 41.67
C ALA A 181 -9.64 7.77 41.81
N SER A 182 -9.88 8.40 40.66
CA SER A 182 -10.65 9.65 40.51
C SER A 182 -11.88 9.43 39.64
N PRO A 183 -12.89 8.66 40.09
CA PRO A 183 -13.99 8.24 39.25
C PRO A 183 -14.86 9.42 38.80
N SER A 184 -15.16 9.50 37.50
CA SER A 184 -16.10 10.47 36.96
C SER A 184 -17.55 10.19 37.39
N ILE A 185 -17.85 8.94 37.75
CA ILE A 185 -19.17 8.45 38.20
C ILE A 185 -18.94 7.47 39.34
N GLY A 186 -19.85 7.44 40.31
CA GLY A 186 -19.80 6.54 41.47
C GLY A 186 -18.97 7.09 42.65
N GLU A 187 -18.86 6.29 43.74
CA GLU A 187 -18.17 6.66 44.96
C GLU A 187 -17.05 5.67 45.27
N ILE A 188 -15.93 6.18 45.80
CA ILE A 188 -14.79 5.35 46.24
C ILE A 188 -15.26 4.29 47.24
N GLY A 189 -14.81 3.04 47.05
CA GLY A 189 -15.09 1.91 47.93
C GLY A 189 -16.47 1.28 47.79
N LYS A 190 -17.39 1.89 47.03
CA LYS A 190 -18.74 1.33 46.76
C LYS A 190 -18.82 0.77 45.33
N THR A 191 -19.54 -0.35 45.18
CA THR A 191 -19.86 -0.91 43.86
C THR A 191 -20.90 -0.02 43.19
N HIS A 192 -20.58 0.49 42.00
CA HIS A 192 -21.47 1.27 41.14
C HIS A 192 -21.99 0.42 40.00
N HIS A 193 -23.23 0.68 39.57
CA HIS A 193 -23.87 0.06 38.42
C HIS A 193 -24.26 1.17 37.45
N GLU A 194 -23.68 1.16 36.23
CA GLU A 194 -23.94 2.19 35.23
C GLU A 194 -24.61 1.55 34.01
N LYS A 195 -25.56 2.28 33.42
CA LYS A 195 -26.11 1.89 32.11
C LYS A 195 -25.11 2.23 31.01
N GLU A 196 -24.60 1.21 30.37
CA GLU A 196 -23.58 1.31 29.34
C GLU A 196 -24.05 0.74 28.01
N THR A 197 -23.53 1.35 26.95
CA THR A 197 -23.63 0.82 25.59
C THR A 197 -22.28 0.24 25.20
N GLN A 198 -22.27 -1.05 24.88
CA GLN A 198 -21.15 -1.69 24.21
C GLN A 198 -21.12 -1.25 22.76
N ILE A 199 -20.00 -0.72 22.31
CA ILE A 199 -19.74 -0.30 20.93
C ILE A 199 -18.75 -1.28 20.30
N GLN A 200 -19.14 -1.92 19.20
CA GLN A 200 -18.28 -2.78 18.38
C GLN A 200 -18.07 -2.12 17.03
N ILE A 201 -16.81 -1.89 16.65
CA ILE A 201 -16.46 -1.18 15.42
C ILE A 201 -15.19 -1.78 14.80
N THR A 202 -15.15 -1.91 13.47
CA THR A 202 -13.96 -2.39 12.77
C THR A 202 -13.16 -1.22 12.19
N TYR A 203 -11.84 -1.42 12.05
CA TYR A 203 -10.94 -0.44 11.46
C TYR A 203 -9.72 -1.11 10.83
N PRO A 204 -9.06 -0.47 9.84
CA PRO A 204 -7.78 -0.95 9.30
C PRO A 204 -6.67 -0.91 10.35
N LYS A 205 -5.85 -1.96 10.44
CA LYS A 205 -4.75 -2.10 11.42
C LYS A 205 -3.86 -0.86 11.52
N HIS A 206 -3.56 -0.20 10.38
CA HIS A 206 -2.69 0.99 10.35
C HIS A 206 -3.30 2.22 11.04
N ASN A 207 -4.63 2.24 11.28
CA ASN A 207 -5.31 3.32 12.02
C ASN A 207 -5.35 3.09 13.54
N GLU A 208 -4.83 1.96 14.07
CA GLU A 208 -4.98 1.59 15.49
C GLU A 208 -4.55 2.69 16.46
N GLY A 209 -3.36 3.26 16.26
CA GLY A 209 -2.87 4.32 17.12
C GLY A 209 -3.79 5.56 17.15
N LYS A 210 -4.32 5.96 15.98
CA LYS A 210 -5.26 7.08 15.88
C LYS A 210 -6.60 6.75 16.54
N ILE A 211 -7.12 5.54 16.33
CA ILE A 211 -8.39 5.06 16.91
C ILE A 211 -8.29 5.01 18.44
N LEU A 212 -7.22 4.41 18.98
CA LEU A 212 -7.01 4.32 20.42
C LEU A 212 -6.83 5.69 21.08
N LYS A 213 -6.04 6.57 20.45
CA LYS A 213 -5.91 7.94 20.96
C LYS A 213 -7.27 8.64 20.98
N THR A 214 -8.07 8.50 19.90
CA THR A 214 -9.41 9.11 19.85
C THR A 214 -10.34 8.53 20.91
N LEU A 215 -10.30 7.21 21.14
CA LEU A 215 -11.07 6.56 22.20
C LEU A 215 -10.74 7.16 23.57
N ILE A 216 -9.46 7.18 23.93
CA ILE A 216 -9.00 7.64 25.25
C ILE A 216 -9.28 9.13 25.44
N ASP A 217 -9.01 9.97 24.45
CA ASP A 217 -9.20 11.42 24.54
C ASP A 217 -10.67 11.86 24.64
N ASN A 218 -11.63 11.00 24.20
CA ASN A 218 -13.06 11.34 24.14
C ASN A 218 -13.93 10.47 25.07
N HIS A 219 -13.34 9.62 25.89
CA HIS A 219 -14.07 8.82 26.86
C HIS A 219 -14.15 9.54 28.20
N SER A 220 -15.30 9.45 28.87
CA SER A 220 -15.51 10.12 30.17
C SER A 220 -14.86 9.39 31.37
N TYR A 221 -14.51 8.09 31.20
CA TYR A 221 -13.88 7.32 32.26
C TYR A 221 -12.37 7.59 32.32
N GLU A 222 -11.81 7.64 33.49
CA GLU A 222 -10.37 7.73 33.74
C GLU A 222 -9.62 6.51 33.20
N GLU A 223 -10.16 5.32 33.45
CA GLU A 223 -9.66 4.06 32.93
C GLU A 223 -10.68 3.48 31.92
N VAL A 224 -10.31 3.44 30.66
CA VAL A 224 -11.19 3.01 29.58
C VAL A 224 -11.12 1.50 29.38
N ALA A 225 -12.23 0.82 29.53
CA ALA A 225 -12.34 -0.60 29.20
C ALA A 225 -12.48 -0.79 27.68
N TYR A 226 -11.55 -1.50 27.06
CA TYR A 226 -11.63 -1.86 25.64
C TYR A 226 -10.93 -3.17 25.32
N GLU A 227 -11.33 -3.77 24.22
CA GLU A 227 -10.76 -5.01 23.68
C GLU A 227 -10.43 -4.82 22.20
N ILE A 228 -9.31 -5.38 21.74
CA ILE A 228 -8.92 -5.39 20.34
C ILE A 228 -8.75 -6.83 19.87
N THR A 229 -9.45 -7.17 18.78
CA THR A 229 -9.34 -8.47 18.13
C THR A 229 -8.87 -8.28 16.69
N THR A 230 -7.88 -9.07 16.25
CA THR A 230 -7.53 -9.18 14.83
C THR A 230 -8.51 -10.12 14.14
N LEU A 231 -9.05 -9.69 12.99
CA LEU A 231 -9.98 -10.49 12.21
C LEU A 231 -9.26 -11.20 11.06
N GLU A 232 -9.61 -12.47 10.83
CA GLU A 232 -9.11 -13.29 9.72
C GLU A 232 -9.78 -12.96 8.37
N ASN A 233 -10.69 -11.99 8.35
CA ASN A 233 -11.38 -11.54 7.15
C ASN A 233 -10.36 -11.06 6.10
N LYS A 234 -10.54 -11.52 4.85
CA LYS A 234 -9.78 -11.00 3.71
C LYS A 234 -10.18 -9.57 3.42
N ASN A 235 -9.19 -8.70 3.34
CA ASN A 235 -9.40 -7.31 2.95
C ASN A 235 -9.34 -7.19 1.43
N GLN A 236 -10.46 -6.85 0.78
CA GLN A 236 -10.54 -6.71 -0.68
C GLN A 236 -9.92 -5.40 -1.21
N HIS A 237 -9.42 -4.54 -0.33
CA HIS A 237 -8.77 -3.28 -0.68
C HIS A 237 -7.25 -3.29 -0.47
N ILE A 238 -6.71 -4.38 0.10
CA ILE A 238 -5.27 -4.53 0.37
C ILE A 238 -4.85 -5.93 -0.06
N GLY A 239 -3.83 -6.01 -0.91
CA GLY A 239 -3.26 -7.28 -1.34
C GLY A 239 -2.54 -7.20 -2.67
N MET A 240 -1.87 -8.27 -3.04
CA MET A 240 -0.98 -8.32 -4.19
C MET A 240 -1.67 -8.79 -5.47
N GLY A 241 -1.24 -8.17 -6.58
CA GLY A 241 -1.74 -8.49 -7.91
C GLY A 241 -3.20 -8.11 -8.12
N MET A 242 -3.62 -8.10 -9.35
CA MET A 242 -5.01 -7.89 -9.76
C MET A 242 -5.45 -8.89 -10.80
N ILE A 243 -6.76 -9.07 -10.90
CA ILE A 243 -7.42 -9.80 -11.99
C ILE A 243 -8.57 -8.98 -12.52
N GLY A 244 -8.72 -8.95 -13.83
CA GLY A 244 -9.81 -8.25 -14.52
C GLY A 244 -10.15 -8.90 -15.84
N GLU A 245 -11.02 -8.29 -16.60
CA GLU A 245 -11.51 -8.80 -17.87
C GLU A 245 -11.29 -7.80 -19.01
N LEU A 246 -10.77 -8.26 -20.14
CA LEU A 246 -10.71 -7.45 -21.35
C LEU A 246 -12.13 -6.99 -21.74
N PRO A 247 -12.32 -5.81 -22.31
CA PRO A 247 -13.62 -5.37 -22.83
C PRO A 247 -14.14 -6.36 -23.89
N LYS A 248 -13.26 -6.84 -24.77
CA LYS A 248 -13.52 -7.83 -25.80
C LYS A 248 -12.44 -8.91 -25.76
N GLU A 249 -12.83 -10.16 -25.98
CA GLU A 249 -11.88 -11.28 -26.12
C GLU A 249 -10.88 -11.01 -27.25
N MET A 250 -9.64 -11.43 -27.03
CA MET A 250 -8.53 -11.24 -27.95
C MET A 250 -7.84 -12.59 -28.23
N GLU A 251 -7.42 -12.81 -29.47
CA GLU A 251 -6.62 -13.97 -29.86
C GLU A 251 -5.26 -13.92 -29.12
N GLU A 252 -4.73 -15.09 -28.72
CA GLU A 252 -3.56 -15.22 -27.82
C GLU A 252 -2.33 -14.47 -28.31
N ILE A 253 -1.94 -14.70 -29.59
CA ILE A 253 -0.76 -14.03 -30.17
C ILE A 253 -0.99 -12.53 -30.36
N ALA A 254 -2.23 -12.12 -30.70
CA ALA A 254 -2.57 -10.71 -30.78
C ALA A 254 -2.45 -10.04 -29.40
N PHE A 255 -2.93 -10.71 -28.34
CA PHE A 255 -2.79 -10.22 -26.98
C PHE A 255 -1.32 -10.11 -26.53
N LEU A 256 -0.50 -11.13 -26.80
CA LEU A 256 0.94 -11.08 -26.46
C LEU A 256 1.68 -9.94 -27.18
N LYS A 257 1.32 -9.67 -28.44
CA LYS A 257 1.83 -8.50 -29.17
C LYS A 257 1.34 -7.19 -28.57
N HIS A 258 0.07 -7.12 -28.19
CA HIS A 258 -0.53 -5.95 -27.57
C HIS A 258 0.15 -5.57 -26.25
N ILE A 259 0.40 -6.52 -25.34
CA ILE A 259 1.14 -6.25 -24.10
C ILE A 259 2.59 -5.84 -24.39
N LYS A 260 3.23 -6.41 -25.41
CA LYS A 260 4.57 -6.00 -25.85
C LYS A 260 4.61 -4.51 -26.24
N GLU A 261 3.61 -4.03 -26.95
CA GLU A 261 3.50 -2.64 -27.40
C GLU A 261 3.20 -1.70 -26.22
N ILE A 262 2.20 -2.02 -25.38
CA ILE A 262 1.79 -1.20 -24.22
C ILE A 262 2.96 -1.01 -23.27
N PHE A 263 3.62 -2.11 -22.87
CA PHE A 263 4.69 -2.08 -21.90
C PHE A 263 6.07 -1.80 -22.51
N LYS A 264 6.13 -1.58 -23.84
CA LYS A 264 7.38 -1.26 -24.56
C LYS A 264 8.51 -2.24 -24.26
N THR A 265 8.17 -3.51 -24.00
CA THR A 265 9.15 -4.53 -23.68
C THR A 265 9.89 -5.01 -24.95
N GLY A 266 11.18 -5.28 -24.81
CA GLY A 266 11.98 -5.84 -25.91
C GLY A 266 11.53 -7.24 -26.34
N SER A 267 11.03 -8.04 -25.38
CA SER A 267 10.51 -9.39 -25.63
C SER A 267 9.46 -9.77 -24.60
N VAL A 268 8.55 -10.67 -24.97
CA VAL A 268 7.64 -11.36 -24.05
C VAL A 268 8.05 -12.83 -24.02
N ARG A 269 8.46 -13.33 -22.85
CA ARG A 269 8.65 -14.78 -22.64
C ARG A 269 7.33 -15.36 -22.20
N HIS A 270 6.87 -16.44 -22.82
CA HIS A 270 5.57 -17.02 -22.46
C HIS A 270 5.59 -18.55 -22.42
N SER A 271 4.67 -19.15 -21.67
CA SER A 271 4.40 -20.58 -21.67
C SER A 271 3.63 -21.00 -22.94
N ALA A 272 3.33 -22.30 -23.07
CA ALA A 272 2.49 -22.78 -24.16
C ALA A 272 1.14 -22.05 -24.22
N LEU A 273 0.62 -21.84 -25.43
CA LEU A 273 -0.69 -21.28 -25.70
C LEU A 273 -1.78 -22.30 -25.33
N LEU A 274 -2.99 -21.83 -25.04
CA LEU A 274 -4.13 -22.64 -24.63
C LEU A 274 -5.04 -23.03 -25.81
N GLY A 275 -4.89 -22.36 -26.96
CA GLY A 275 -5.74 -22.54 -28.11
C GLY A 275 -7.16 -21.96 -27.96
N LYS A 276 -7.32 -20.92 -27.15
CA LYS A 276 -8.59 -20.21 -26.88
C LYS A 276 -8.35 -18.71 -26.75
N PRO A 277 -9.36 -17.87 -27.02
CA PRO A 277 -9.19 -16.42 -26.81
C PRO A 277 -8.98 -16.06 -25.35
N ILE A 278 -8.24 -14.96 -25.14
CA ILE A 278 -7.99 -14.35 -23.82
C ILE A 278 -9.15 -13.44 -23.47
N LYS A 279 -9.72 -13.64 -22.30
CA LYS A 279 -10.74 -12.77 -21.69
C LYS A 279 -10.32 -12.29 -20.32
N LYS A 280 -9.88 -13.21 -19.46
CA LYS A 280 -9.56 -12.93 -18.06
C LYS A 280 -8.05 -12.83 -17.87
N VAL A 281 -7.60 -11.68 -17.40
CA VAL A 281 -6.18 -11.33 -17.27
C VAL A 281 -5.84 -11.11 -15.80
N ALA A 282 -4.86 -11.84 -15.28
CA ALA A 282 -4.24 -11.57 -13.99
C ALA A 282 -2.92 -10.82 -14.21
N VAL A 283 -2.60 -9.90 -13.31
CA VAL A 283 -1.37 -9.09 -13.36
C VAL A 283 -0.71 -9.00 -11.98
N LEU A 284 0.61 -8.97 -11.97
CA LEU A 284 1.42 -8.61 -10.82
C LEU A 284 2.73 -7.98 -11.32
N GLY A 285 2.92 -6.70 -11.05
CA GLY A 285 4.15 -5.98 -11.40
C GLY A 285 5.36 -6.58 -10.69
N GLY A 286 6.53 -6.54 -11.34
CA GLY A 286 7.76 -7.11 -10.82
C GLY A 286 7.73 -8.63 -10.69
N SER A 287 8.41 -9.15 -9.67
CA SER A 287 8.62 -10.59 -9.42
C SER A 287 7.38 -11.28 -8.84
N GLY A 288 6.55 -11.89 -9.66
CA GLY A 288 5.25 -12.44 -9.28
C GLY A 288 5.12 -13.96 -9.32
N SER A 289 6.20 -14.73 -9.38
CA SER A 289 6.12 -16.20 -9.51
C SER A 289 5.29 -16.88 -8.42
N PHE A 290 5.26 -16.34 -7.20
CA PHE A 290 4.49 -16.86 -6.07
C PHE A 290 2.96 -16.77 -6.29
N ALA A 291 2.50 -15.92 -7.21
CA ALA A 291 1.09 -15.69 -7.50
C ALA A 291 0.53 -16.60 -8.62
N ILE A 292 1.36 -17.42 -9.28
CA ILE A 292 0.93 -18.29 -10.39
C ILE A 292 -0.27 -19.14 -9.99
N LYS A 293 -0.21 -19.80 -8.82
CA LYS A 293 -1.30 -20.64 -8.33
C LYS A 293 -2.58 -19.85 -8.07
N ASN A 294 -2.46 -18.63 -7.56
CA ASN A 294 -3.59 -17.75 -7.30
C ASN A 294 -4.27 -17.33 -8.61
N ALA A 295 -3.50 -17.00 -9.65
CA ALA A 295 -4.01 -16.68 -10.98
C ALA A 295 -4.75 -17.88 -11.60
N GLN A 296 -4.23 -19.12 -11.46
CA GLN A 296 -4.91 -20.34 -11.91
C GLN A 296 -6.25 -20.54 -11.19
N VAL A 297 -6.26 -20.45 -9.85
CA VAL A 297 -7.48 -20.64 -9.04
C VAL A 297 -8.52 -19.57 -9.35
N ALA A 298 -8.08 -18.34 -9.66
CA ALA A 298 -8.96 -17.26 -10.07
C ALA A 298 -9.50 -17.42 -11.49
N GLY A 299 -9.00 -18.43 -12.25
CA GLY A 299 -9.43 -18.75 -13.62
C GLY A 299 -8.93 -17.74 -14.65
N ALA A 300 -7.73 -17.18 -14.47
CA ALA A 300 -7.10 -16.33 -15.46
C ALA A 300 -6.73 -17.13 -16.71
N ASP A 301 -6.92 -16.54 -17.90
CA ASP A 301 -6.42 -17.09 -19.17
C ASP A 301 -4.92 -16.79 -19.34
N VAL A 302 -4.49 -15.63 -18.84
CA VAL A 302 -3.09 -15.20 -18.85
C VAL A 302 -2.73 -14.54 -17.52
N PHE A 303 -1.48 -14.75 -17.09
CA PHE A 303 -0.89 -14.05 -15.95
C PHE A 303 0.35 -13.28 -16.42
N ILE A 304 0.28 -11.97 -16.33
CA ILE A 304 1.36 -11.04 -16.69
C ILE A 304 2.17 -10.72 -15.43
N THR A 305 3.49 -10.95 -15.49
CA THR A 305 4.42 -10.69 -14.40
C THR A 305 5.85 -10.59 -14.94
N ALA A 306 6.85 -10.66 -14.06
CA ALA A 306 8.26 -10.66 -14.45
C ALA A 306 9.11 -11.65 -13.63
N ASP A 307 10.41 -11.74 -13.98
CA ASP A 307 11.44 -12.52 -13.28
C ASP A 307 11.15 -14.02 -13.17
N LEU A 308 10.39 -14.57 -14.11
CA LEU A 308 10.09 -15.99 -14.10
C LEU A 308 11.35 -16.82 -14.48
N LYS A 309 11.70 -17.76 -13.62
CA LYS A 309 12.77 -18.74 -13.87
C LYS A 309 12.25 -19.84 -14.83
N TYR A 310 13.18 -20.49 -15.53
CA TYR A 310 12.86 -21.54 -16.50
C TYR A 310 11.83 -22.57 -15.99
N HIS A 311 12.04 -23.12 -14.79
CA HIS A 311 11.14 -24.16 -14.26
C HIS A 311 9.76 -23.63 -13.87
N GLN A 312 9.62 -22.33 -13.57
CA GLN A 312 8.33 -21.75 -13.20
C GLN A 312 7.34 -21.69 -14.37
N PHE A 313 7.81 -21.68 -15.62
CA PHE A 313 6.93 -21.77 -16.78
C PHE A 313 6.19 -23.12 -16.87
N TYR A 314 6.72 -24.20 -16.28
CA TYR A 314 6.00 -25.47 -16.19
C TYR A 314 4.79 -25.40 -15.25
N GLU A 315 4.79 -24.48 -14.29
CA GLU A 315 3.67 -24.28 -13.38
C GLU A 315 2.40 -23.78 -14.08
N ALA A 316 2.49 -23.33 -15.33
CA ALA A 316 1.32 -23.04 -16.17
C ALA A 316 0.39 -24.25 -16.36
N GLU A 317 0.95 -25.47 -16.43
CA GLU A 317 0.22 -26.76 -16.53
C GLU A 317 -0.87 -26.79 -17.62
N GLY A 318 -0.75 -25.98 -18.66
CA GLY A 318 -1.80 -25.83 -19.69
C GLY A 318 -3.10 -25.20 -19.19
N LYS A 319 -3.11 -24.56 -18.01
CA LYS A 319 -4.28 -23.94 -17.40
C LYS A 319 -4.37 -22.43 -17.66
N LEU A 320 -3.22 -21.77 -17.78
CA LEU A 320 -3.11 -20.35 -18.14
C LEU A 320 -1.83 -20.11 -18.95
N ILE A 321 -1.75 -18.98 -19.64
CA ILE A 321 -0.50 -18.49 -20.23
C ILE A 321 0.25 -17.69 -19.18
N LEU A 322 1.50 -18.06 -18.87
CA LEU A 322 2.42 -17.19 -18.15
C LEU A 322 3.10 -16.26 -19.15
N ALA A 323 3.05 -14.96 -18.89
CA ALA A 323 3.66 -13.94 -19.74
C ALA A 323 4.61 -13.09 -18.89
N ASP A 324 5.90 -13.28 -19.08
CA ASP A 324 6.96 -12.49 -18.47
C ASP A 324 7.36 -11.36 -19.42
N ILE A 325 7.08 -10.12 -19.00
CA ILE A 325 7.28 -8.92 -19.81
C ILE A 325 8.50 -8.08 -19.38
N GLY A 326 9.23 -8.52 -18.35
CA GLY A 326 10.34 -7.79 -17.75
C GLY A 326 9.93 -6.96 -16.54
N HIS A 327 10.83 -6.88 -15.55
CA HIS A 327 10.58 -6.21 -14.27
C HIS A 327 10.33 -4.72 -14.45
N TYR A 328 11.31 -4.02 -15.01
CA TYR A 328 11.19 -2.58 -15.27
C TYR A 328 9.97 -2.26 -16.13
N GLU A 329 9.74 -3.04 -17.17
CA GLU A 329 8.67 -2.84 -18.15
C GLU A 329 7.29 -2.94 -17.48
N SER A 330 7.11 -3.89 -16.57
CA SER A 330 5.84 -4.06 -15.83
C SER A 330 5.54 -2.92 -14.88
N GLU A 331 6.56 -2.21 -14.39
CA GLU A 331 6.44 -1.18 -13.34
C GLU A 331 6.74 0.24 -13.82
N GLN A 332 7.25 0.45 -15.03
CA GLN A 332 7.74 1.74 -15.50
C GLN A 332 6.75 2.91 -15.38
N TYR A 333 5.46 2.62 -15.42
CA TYR A 333 4.40 3.62 -15.31
C TYR A 333 4.03 3.97 -13.87
N THR A 334 4.59 3.28 -12.88
CA THR A 334 4.36 3.55 -11.45
C THR A 334 4.79 4.97 -11.08
N LYS A 335 5.90 5.46 -11.63
CA LYS A 335 6.34 6.84 -11.42
C LYS A 335 5.33 7.87 -11.94
N ASN A 336 4.61 7.57 -13.03
CA ASN A 336 3.54 8.42 -13.57
C ASN A 336 2.33 8.47 -12.63
N LEU A 337 1.94 7.33 -12.06
CA LEU A 337 0.87 7.23 -11.06
C LEU A 337 1.19 8.12 -9.86
N ILE A 338 2.39 8.00 -9.29
CA ILE A 338 2.83 8.79 -8.13
C ILE A 338 2.82 10.30 -8.44
N VAL A 339 3.38 10.70 -9.58
CA VAL A 339 3.38 12.12 -10.02
C VAL A 339 1.96 12.64 -10.17
N THR A 340 1.10 11.88 -10.85
CA THR A 340 -0.30 12.27 -11.08
C THR A 340 -1.05 12.43 -9.76
N TYR A 341 -0.86 11.50 -8.83
CA TYR A 341 -1.45 11.57 -7.50
C TYR A 341 -0.96 12.81 -6.72
N LEU A 342 0.34 12.99 -6.63
CA LEU A 342 0.91 14.13 -5.87
C LEU A 342 0.49 15.48 -6.47
N ARG A 343 0.47 15.63 -7.79
CA ARG A 343 0.01 16.87 -8.46
C ARG A 343 -1.45 17.21 -8.18
N LYS A 344 -2.31 16.19 -7.97
CA LYS A 344 -3.72 16.39 -7.54
C LYS A 344 -3.83 16.85 -6.09
N LYS A 345 -2.87 16.45 -5.22
CA LYS A 345 -2.90 16.77 -3.79
C LYS A 345 -2.13 18.04 -3.44
N ILE A 346 -1.06 18.31 -4.15
CA ILE A 346 -0.16 19.44 -3.90
C ILE A 346 -0.17 20.33 -5.15
N SER A 347 -1.06 21.31 -5.15
CA SER A 347 -1.16 22.27 -6.25
C SER A 347 -0.01 23.29 -6.19
N ASN A 348 0.42 23.79 -7.36
CA ASN A 348 1.42 24.84 -7.51
C ASN A 348 2.80 24.52 -6.88
N PHE A 349 3.22 23.27 -6.95
CA PHE A 349 4.54 22.84 -6.48
C PHE A 349 5.31 22.08 -7.56
N ALA A 350 6.64 22.14 -7.50
CA ALA A 350 7.52 21.44 -8.45
C ALA A 350 7.53 19.92 -8.16
N ILE A 351 6.71 19.15 -8.89
CA ILE A 351 6.69 17.70 -8.88
C ILE A 351 7.11 17.21 -10.26
N ILE A 352 8.29 16.63 -10.33
CA ILE A 352 9.00 16.32 -11.58
C ILE A 352 9.03 14.80 -11.76
N LEU A 353 8.61 14.33 -12.93
CA LEU A 353 8.84 12.96 -13.36
C LEU A 353 10.28 12.84 -13.84
N SER A 354 11.05 11.89 -13.32
CA SER A 354 12.40 11.62 -13.81
C SER A 354 12.37 11.21 -15.28
N ASP A 355 13.24 11.81 -16.09
CA ASP A 355 13.42 11.49 -17.50
C ASP A 355 14.50 10.41 -17.73
N LYS A 356 15.22 10.02 -16.70
CA LYS A 356 16.28 9.01 -16.78
C LYS A 356 15.67 7.60 -16.90
N ASN A 357 16.24 6.82 -17.80
CA ASN A 357 15.97 5.40 -17.90
C ASN A 357 16.87 4.65 -16.91
N THR A 358 16.27 3.99 -15.93
CA THR A 358 16.99 3.22 -14.90
C THR A 358 16.97 1.70 -15.19
N ASN A 359 16.40 1.25 -16.32
CA ASN A 359 16.36 -0.17 -16.68
C ASN A 359 17.78 -0.73 -16.88
N PRO A 360 18.21 -1.70 -16.06
CA PRO A 360 19.53 -2.31 -16.21
C PRO A 360 19.58 -3.36 -17.33
N ILE A 361 18.40 -3.78 -17.85
CA ILE A 361 18.28 -4.85 -18.85
C ILE A 361 18.27 -4.23 -20.25
N GLN A 362 19.03 -4.82 -21.14
CA GLN A 362 19.09 -4.44 -22.54
C GLN A 362 18.66 -5.65 -23.40
N TYR A 363 17.97 -5.40 -24.50
CA TYR A 363 17.51 -6.41 -25.45
C TYR A 363 18.21 -6.22 -26.79
N ILE A 364 18.57 -7.35 -27.45
CA ILE A 364 19.21 -7.38 -28.75
C ILE A 364 18.29 -8.03 -29.77
#